data_7a53b1ffbdcc0745e5c09de86bc72201
#
_entry.id   7a53b1ffbdcc0745e5c09de86bc72201
#
_cell.length_a   1.000
_cell.length_b   1.000
_cell.length_c   1.000
_cell.angle_alpha   90.00
_cell.angle_beta   90.00
_cell.angle_gamma   90.00
#
_symmetry.space_group_name_H-M   'P 1'
#
loop_
_entity.id
_entity.type
_entity.pdbx_description
1 polymer ?
#
loop_
_entity_poly.entity_id
_entity_poly.type
_entity_poly.pdbx_seq_one_letter_code
_entity_poly.pdbx_strand_id
1 'polypeptide(L)'
;TPANEANGSDTSVLANGPFGGCYADGEASLAIRKELAAGPVNVSLVGYTMSYNTLDNNKLPTSGLFAELRQDFAGVGGDVNFVRTSVETRKYYEVFSDIVSVFKLQAGNISSWGGQQLRMLDHFQMGPNLVRGFAPNGIGPRAINPFTSMDSLGGTKYWGASFELQMPFWFL
;
A
#
# COMPACT_ATOMS: atom_id res chain seq x y z
N THR A 1 21.18 -21.93 -7.54
CA THR A 1 21.47 -21.44 -8.90
C THR A 1 20.38 -20.48 -9.35
N PRO A 2 20.69 -19.46 -10.23
CA PRO A 2 19.70 -18.50 -10.69
C PRO A 2 18.44 -19.13 -11.31
N ALA A 3 18.61 -20.24 -12.03
CA ALA A 3 17.49 -20.94 -12.67
C ALA A 3 16.49 -21.52 -11.64
N ASN A 4 16.99 -22.12 -10.58
CA ASN A 4 16.15 -22.66 -9.52
C ASN A 4 15.47 -21.54 -8.70
N GLU A 5 16.20 -20.44 -8.46
CA GLU A 5 15.62 -19.26 -7.83
C GLU A 5 14.45 -18.69 -8.63
N ALA A 6 14.64 -18.57 -9.96
CA ALA A 6 13.60 -18.07 -10.85
C ALA A 6 12.35 -18.97 -10.86
N ASN A 7 12.54 -20.27 -10.74
CA ASN A 7 11.44 -21.24 -10.70
C ASN A 7 10.83 -21.41 -9.29
N GLY A 8 11.34 -20.73 -8.29
CA GLY A 8 10.90 -20.91 -6.93
C GLY A 8 11.30 -22.26 -6.31
N SER A 9 12.08 -23.07 -7.01
CA SER A 9 12.52 -24.41 -6.59
C SER A 9 13.92 -24.44 -5.99
N ASP A 10 14.54 -23.27 -5.75
CA ASP A 10 15.84 -23.24 -5.10
C ASP A 10 15.73 -23.59 -3.63
N THR A 11 15.83 -24.87 -3.35
CA THR A 11 15.88 -25.41 -2.00
C THR A 11 17.28 -25.33 -1.38
N SER A 12 18.31 -25.02 -2.17
CA SER A 12 19.70 -25.05 -1.70
C SER A 12 20.00 -23.93 -0.70
N VAL A 13 19.38 -22.78 -0.85
CA VAL A 13 19.55 -21.61 0.02
C VAL A 13 18.62 -21.68 1.25
N LEU A 14 17.46 -22.29 1.10
CA LEU A 14 16.39 -22.24 2.10
C LEU A 14 16.15 -23.59 2.80
N ALA A 15 16.59 -24.70 2.20
CA ALA A 15 16.41 -26.03 2.79
C ALA A 15 17.18 -26.22 4.11
N ASN A 16 18.27 -25.48 4.30
CA ASN A 16 19.09 -25.51 5.51
C ASN A 16 18.82 -24.33 6.46
N GLY A 17 17.86 -23.46 6.12
CA GLY A 17 17.46 -22.34 6.98
C GLY A 17 16.40 -22.73 8.01
N PRO A 18 16.10 -21.85 8.98
CA PRO A 18 15.10 -22.10 10.03
C PRO A 18 13.68 -22.33 9.48
N PHE A 19 13.46 -22.10 8.18
CA PHE A 19 12.17 -22.22 7.50
C PHE A 19 12.18 -23.26 6.37
N GLY A 20 13.14 -24.17 6.36
CA GLY A 20 13.46 -25.06 5.25
C GLY A 20 12.34 -25.94 4.69
N GLY A 21 11.27 -26.20 5.44
CA GLY A 21 10.15 -27.00 4.97
C GLY A 21 9.07 -26.23 4.19
N CYS A 22 8.88 -24.95 4.49
CA CYS A 22 7.78 -24.15 3.93
C CYS A 22 8.05 -23.62 2.50
N TYR A 23 9.26 -23.79 2.00
CA TYR A 23 9.70 -23.21 0.72
C TYR A 23 9.97 -24.23 -0.37
N ALA A 24 10.03 -25.52 -0.01
CA ALA A 24 10.26 -26.60 -0.96
C ALA A 24 9.17 -26.66 -2.04
N ASP A 25 7.95 -26.28 -1.68
CA ASP A 25 6.78 -26.35 -2.55
C ASP A 25 6.58 -25.11 -3.44
N GLY A 26 7.41 -24.09 -3.27
CA GLY A 26 7.33 -22.87 -4.09
C GLY A 26 6.09 -22.01 -3.87
N GLU A 27 5.40 -22.15 -2.75
CA GLU A 27 4.16 -21.42 -2.43
C GLU A 27 4.38 -19.91 -2.34
N ALA A 28 5.53 -19.45 -1.83
CA ALA A 28 5.85 -18.04 -1.73
C ALA A 28 6.74 -17.58 -2.88
N SER A 29 6.49 -16.36 -3.37
CA SER A 29 7.32 -15.75 -4.41
C SER A 29 8.76 -15.53 -3.94
N LEU A 30 9.69 -15.43 -4.89
CA LEU A 30 11.09 -15.16 -4.61
C LEU A 30 11.30 -13.89 -3.78
N ALA A 31 10.49 -12.86 -4.03
CA ALA A 31 10.56 -11.60 -3.29
C ALA A 31 10.25 -11.80 -1.80
N ILE A 32 9.17 -12.55 -1.48
CA ILE A 32 8.80 -12.88 -0.09
C ILE A 32 9.90 -13.72 0.57
N ARG A 33 10.44 -14.70 -0.16
CA ARG A 33 11.52 -15.55 0.38
C ARG A 33 12.79 -14.78 0.69
N LYS A 34 13.17 -13.82 -0.16
CA LYS A 34 14.30 -12.92 0.10
C LYS A 34 14.09 -12.06 1.34
N GLU A 35 12.86 -11.55 1.53
CA GLU A 35 12.51 -10.80 2.73
C GLU A 35 12.62 -11.64 4.00
N LEU A 36 12.14 -12.87 3.96
CA LEU A 36 12.24 -13.79 5.09
C LEU A 36 13.69 -14.19 5.40
N ALA A 37 14.49 -14.43 4.36
CA ALA A 37 15.91 -14.75 4.50
C ALA A 37 16.74 -13.58 5.06
N ALA A 38 16.33 -12.33 4.80
CA ALA A 38 16.95 -11.13 5.36
C ALA A 38 16.71 -10.97 6.87
N GLY A 39 15.75 -11.73 7.42
CA GLY A 39 15.48 -11.76 8.86
C GLY A 39 14.70 -10.54 9.38
N PRO A 40 14.52 -10.47 10.72
CA PRO A 40 13.81 -9.38 11.36
C PRO A 40 14.57 -8.06 11.26
N VAL A 41 13.85 -6.96 11.12
CA VAL A 41 14.41 -5.60 11.16
C VAL A 41 13.66 -4.74 12.15
N ASN A 42 14.39 -3.82 12.76
CA ASN A 42 13.83 -2.80 13.64
C ASN A 42 13.52 -1.55 12.80
N VAL A 43 12.27 -1.12 12.82
CA VAL A 43 11.83 0.12 12.18
C VAL A 43 11.59 1.16 13.25
N SER A 44 12.40 2.20 13.29
CA SER A 44 12.18 3.39 14.10
C SER A 44 11.61 4.48 13.21
N LEU A 45 10.41 4.97 13.53
CA LEU A 45 9.65 5.86 12.68
C LEU A 45 9.14 7.05 13.48
N VAL A 46 9.34 8.26 12.94
CA VAL A 46 8.76 9.51 13.43
C VAL A 46 7.95 10.11 12.30
N GLY A 47 6.70 10.47 12.56
CA GLY A 47 5.83 11.04 11.55
C GLY A 47 4.95 12.17 12.08
N TYR A 48 4.40 12.93 11.15
CA TYR A 48 3.38 13.92 11.43
C TYR A 48 2.24 13.82 10.42
N THR A 49 1.09 14.29 10.86
CA THR A 49 -0.09 14.41 10.02
C THR A 49 -0.60 15.84 10.11
N MET A 50 -0.78 16.48 8.96
CA MET A 50 -1.42 17.78 8.83
C MET A 50 -2.78 17.58 8.18
N SER A 51 -3.84 18.05 8.82
CA SER A 51 -5.19 17.98 8.29
C SER A 51 -5.82 19.37 8.17
N TYR A 52 -6.48 19.58 7.06
CA TYR A 52 -7.30 20.76 6.81
C TYR A 52 -8.73 20.31 6.58
N ASN A 53 -9.65 20.80 7.41
CA ASN A 53 -11.03 20.36 7.40
C ASN A 53 -11.97 21.58 7.42
N THR A 54 -12.77 21.72 6.35
CA THR A 54 -13.83 22.73 6.21
C THR A 54 -15.18 22.08 5.93
N LEU A 55 -15.35 20.79 6.31
CA LEU A 55 -16.60 20.10 6.12
C LEU A 55 -17.68 20.70 7.02
N ASP A 56 -18.88 20.86 6.48
CA ASP A 56 -20.08 21.29 7.19
C ASP A 56 -20.48 20.28 8.28
N ASN A 57 -20.33 18.98 8.02
CA ASN A 57 -20.61 17.90 8.95
C ASN A 57 -19.56 16.78 8.79
N ASN A 58 -18.98 16.34 9.90
CA ASN A 58 -17.96 15.29 9.88
C ASN A 58 -18.53 13.86 9.66
N LYS A 59 -19.82 13.65 9.93
CA LYS A 59 -20.44 12.32 9.76
C LYS A 59 -21.12 12.16 8.41
N LEU A 60 -21.82 13.19 7.96
CA LEU A 60 -22.56 13.23 6.70
C LEU A 60 -22.27 14.56 6.02
N PRO A 61 -21.09 14.73 5.44
CA PRO A 61 -20.71 15.97 4.79
C PRO A 61 -21.50 16.18 3.50
N THR A 62 -22.07 17.37 3.34
CA THR A 62 -22.74 17.78 2.11
C THR A 62 -21.90 18.78 1.32
N SER A 63 -21.07 19.55 2.00
CA SER A 63 -20.19 20.52 1.40
C SER A 63 -18.86 20.66 2.15
N GLY A 64 -17.86 21.21 1.48
CA GLY A 64 -16.57 21.50 2.08
C GLY A 64 -15.42 20.70 1.50
N LEU A 65 -14.26 20.84 2.10
CA LEU A 65 -13.01 20.23 1.70
C LEU A 65 -12.35 19.60 2.93
N PHE A 66 -11.94 18.35 2.78
CA PHE A 66 -11.01 17.67 3.67
C PHE A 66 -9.72 17.39 2.92
N ALA A 67 -8.59 17.77 3.49
CA ALA A 67 -7.27 17.43 2.96
C ALA A 67 -6.37 16.97 4.11
N GLU A 68 -5.64 15.90 3.88
CA GLU A 68 -4.70 15.34 4.83
C GLU A 68 -3.37 15.05 4.14
N LEU A 69 -2.30 15.50 4.76
CA LEU A 69 -0.92 15.18 4.42
C LEU A 69 -0.31 14.43 5.58
N ARG A 70 0.17 13.22 5.31
CA ARG A 70 0.93 12.43 6.26
C ARG A 70 2.33 12.20 5.76
N GLN A 71 3.32 12.42 6.61
CA GLN A 71 4.71 12.16 6.31
C GLN A 71 5.37 11.40 7.46
N ASP A 72 5.99 10.29 7.13
CA ASP A 72 6.69 9.40 8.05
C ASP A 72 8.17 9.31 7.64
N PHE A 73 9.05 9.49 8.60
CA PHE A 73 10.51 9.39 8.45
C PHE A 73 10.99 8.18 9.23
N ALA A 74 11.57 7.22 8.56
CA ALA A 74 12.24 6.08 9.18
C ALA A 74 13.76 6.20 9.09
N GLY A 75 14.47 5.71 10.09
CA GLY A 75 15.92 5.65 10.08
C GLY A 75 16.62 6.28 11.30
N VAL A 76 15.86 6.74 12.29
CA VAL A 76 16.44 7.24 13.53
C VAL A 76 16.63 6.08 14.51
N GLY A 77 17.76 5.38 14.41
CA GLY A 77 18.09 4.24 15.29
C GLY A 77 17.45 2.91 14.86
N GLY A 78 16.97 2.79 13.62
CA GLY A 78 16.46 1.54 13.03
C GLY A 78 17.35 1.01 11.91
N ASP A 79 16.97 -0.14 11.37
CA ASP A 79 17.71 -0.84 10.32
C ASP A 79 17.30 -0.40 8.91
N VAL A 80 16.22 0.38 8.76
CA VAL A 80 15.67 0.84 7.49
C VAL A 80 15.51 2.35 7.45
N ASN A 81 15.84 2.93 6.30
CA ASN A 81 15.83 4.38 6.08
C ASN A 81 14.92 4.73 4.91
N PHE A 82 13.78 5.37 5.19
CA PHE A 82 12.89 5.85 4.14
C PHE A 82 12.08 7.08 4.57
N VAL A 83 11.58 7.79 3.60
CA VAL A 83 10.56 8.82 3.76
C VAL A 83 9.32 8.38 3.02
N ARG A 84 8.22 8.28 3.74
CA ARG A 84 6.90 7.97 3.20
C ARG A 84 6.03 9.20 3.28
N THR A 85 5.49 9.62 2.16
CA THR A 85 4.56 10.75 2.06
C THR A 85 3.26 10.27 1.45
N SER A 86 2.14 10.61 2.06
CA SER A 86 0.82 10.34 1.51
C SER A 86 -0.08 11.56 1.64
N VAL A 87 -0.91 11.77 0.63
CA VAL A 87 -1.89 12.85 0.55
C VAL A 87 -3.24 12.26 0.23
N GLU A 88 -4.24 12.70 0.96
CA GLU A 88 -5.64 12.42 0.67
C GLU A 88 -6.43 13.72 0.65
N THR A 89 -7.27 13.89 -0.36
CA THR A 89 -8.16 15.05 -0.48
C THR A 89 -9.55 14.57 -0.85
N ARG A 90 -10.56 15.11 -0.19
CA ARG A 90 -11.98 14.87 -0.47
C ARG A 90 -12.69 16.21 -0.56
N LYS A 91 -13.34 16.46 -1.70
CA LYS A 91 -14.18 17.63 -1.91
C LYS A 91 -15.62 17.19 -2.01
N TYR A 92 -16.46 17.79 -1.20
CA TYR A 92 -17.90 17.59 -1.20
C TYR A 92 -18.57 18.81 -1.82
N TYR A 93 -19.56 18.57 -2.65
CA TYR A 93 -20.35 19.62 -3.28
C TYR A 93 -21.79 19.14 -3.47
N GLU A 94 -22.74 19.84 -2.91
CA GLU A 94 -24.17 19.60 -3.12
C GLU A 94 -24.56 20.08 -4.51
N VAL A 95 -24.97 19.17 -5.38
CA VAL A 95 -25.34 19.45 -6.77
C VAL A 95 -26.82 19.83 -6.86
N PHE A 96 -27.65 19.09 -6.13
CA PHE A 96 -29.08 19.32 -5.98
C PHE A 96 -29.47 19.01 -4.54
N SER A 97 -30.69 19.44 -4.13
CA SER A 97 -31.21 19.02 -2.82
C SER A 97 -31.07 17.51 -2.65
N ASP A 98 -30.36 17.11 -1.62
CA ASP A 98 -30.08 15.72 -1.24
C ASP A 98 -29.12 14.92 -2.17
N ILE A 99 -28.56 15.52 -3.23
CA ILE A 99 -27.54 14.86 -4.07
C ILE A 99 -26.19 15.52 -3.85
N VAL A 100 -25.27 14.78 -3.26
CA VAL A 100 -23.91 15.23 -2.96
C VAL A 100 -22.90 14.57 -3.90
N SER A 101 -22.11 15.37 -4.59
CA SER A 101 -20.95 14.88 -5.33
C SER A 101 -19.72 14.86 -4.44
N VAL A 102 -18.96 13.78 -4.52
CA VAL A 102 -17.71 13.59 -3.78
C VAL A 102 -16.60 13.34 -4.78
N PHE A 103 -15.63 14.22 -4.77
CA PHE A 103 -14.38 14.02 -5.49
C PHE A 103 -13.28 13.66 -4.48
N LYS A 104 -12.65 12.50 -4.67
CA LYS A 104 -11.57 12.01 -3.83
C LYS A 104 -10.31 11.85 -4.65
N LEU A 105 -9.20 12.37 -4.13
CA LEU A 105 -7.86 12.21 -4.68
C LEU A 105 -6.96 11.63 -3.60
N GLN A 106 -6.20 10.60 -3.96
CA GLN A 106 -5.19 10.00 -3.09
C GLN A 106 -3.90 9.82 -3.85
N ALA A 107 -2.79 10.11 -3.23
CA ALA A 107 -1.46 9.88 -3.78
C ALA A 107 -0.47 9.58 -2.67
N GLY A 108 0.55 8.79 -2.98
CA GLY A 108 1.63 8.55 -2.05
C GLY A 108 2.93 8.19 -2.75
N ASN A 109 4.01 8.47 -2.06
CA ASN A 109 5.36 8.17 -2.49
C ASN A 109 6.18 7.71 -1.28
N ILE A 110 6.96 6.66 -1.47
CA ILE A 110 7.98 6.23 -0.52
C ILE A 110 9.32 6.20 -1.24
N SER A 111 10.34 6.73 -0.61
CA SER A 111 11.71 6.73 -1.11
C SER A 111 12.69 6.42 0.00
N SER A 112 13.66 5.57 -0.28
CA SER A 112 14.77 5.31 0.64
C SER A 112 15.78 6.46 0.61
N TRP A 113 16.50 6.60 1.69
CA TRP A 113 17.64 7.51 1.79
C TRP A 113 18.84 6.78 2.42
N GLY A 114 20.02 7.35 2.30
CA GLY A 114 21.24 6.73 2.83
C GLY A 114 21.76 5.52 2.04
N GLY A 115 21.33 5.33 0.77
CA GLY A 115 21.81 4.25 -0.09
C GLY A 115 21.22 2.87 0.18
N GLN A 116 20.23 2.77 1.07
CA GLN A 116 19.54 1.52 1.33
C GLN A 116 18.42 1.25 0.30
N GLN A 117 18.16 -0.01 0.04
CA GLN A 117 17.02 -0.42 -0.78
C GLN A 117 15.76 -0.52 0.07
N LEU A 118 14.64 -0.06 -0.48
CA LEU A 118 13.34 -0.27 0.13
C LEU A 118 13.01 -1.76 0.16
N ARG A 119 12.51 -2.23 1.28
CA ARG A 119 12.00 -3.58 1.41
C ARG A 119 10.59 -3.65 0.83
N MET A 120 10.22 -4.83 0.34
CA MET A 120 8.87 -5.07 -0.18
C MET A 120 7.78 -4.80 0.87
N LEU A 121 8.08 -5.08 2.15
CA LEU A 121 7.17 -4.86 3.27
C LEU A 121 6.89 -3.38 3.55
N ASP A 122 7.78 -2.47 3.10
CA ASP A 122 7.61 -1.03 3.24
C ASP A 122 6.79 -0.42 2.10
N HIS A 123 6.55 -1.17 1.03
CA HIS A 123 5.79 -0.72 -0.12
C HIS A 123 4.32 -0.47 0.21
N PHE A 124 3.68 0.40 -0.54
CA PHE A 124 2.24 0.59 -0.46
C PHE A 124 1.51 -0.63 -1.03
N GLN A 125 0.58 -1.18 -0.26
CA GLN A 125 -0.31 -2.24 -0.67
C GLN A 125 -1.69 -1.64 -0.93
N MET A 126 -2.08 -1.54 -2.20
CA MET A 126 -3.31 -0.87 -2.61
C MET A 126 -4.41 -1.87 -3.01
N GLY A 127 -5.65 -1.50 -2.73
CA GLY A 127 -6.80 -2.35 -2.95
C GLY A 127 -8.10 -1.54 -3.02
N PRO A 128 -9.20 -2.06 -2.46
CA PRO A 128 -10.54 -1.49 -2.61
C PRO A 128 -10.68 -0.07 -2.03
N ASN A 129 -9.80 0.34 -1.13
CA ASN A 129 -9.79 1.70 -0.58
C ASN A 129 -9.34 2.76 -1.60
N LEU A 130 -8.53 2.35 -2.59
CA LEU A 130 -8.11 3.23 -3.67
C LEU A 130 -9.11 3.18 -4.82
N VAL A 131 -9.44 1.98 -5.27
CA VAL A 131 -10.42 1.75 -6.36
C VAL A 131 -11.34 0.59 -5.97
N ARG A 132 -12.64 0.85 -5.94
CA ARG A 132 -13.66 -0.18 -5.64
C ARG A 132 -13.64 -1.30 -6.69
N GLY A 133 -13.92 -2.52 -6.26
CA GLY A 133 -13.97 -3.70 -7.12
C GLY A 133 -12.66 -4.49 -7.19
N PHE A 134 -11.57 -3.98 -6.65
CA PHE A 134 -10.34 -4.74 -6.51
C PHE A 134 -10.29 -5.51 -5.19
N ALA A 135 -9.64 -6.67 -5.21
CA ALA A 135 -9.35 -7.42 -3.99
C ALA A 135 -8.35 -6.65 -3.08
N PRO A 136 -8.25 -6.97 -1.79
CA PRO A 136 -7.17 -6.49 -0.95
C PRO A 136 -5.81 -6.77 -1.61
N ASN A 137 -4.92 -5.78 -1.61
CA ASN A 137 -3.63 -5.83 -2.29
C ASN A 137 -3.73 -6.17 -3.80
N GLY A 138 -4.90 -5.91 -4.40
CA GLY A 138 -5.22 -6.28 -5.78
C GLY A 138 -4.65 -5.34 -6.83
N ILE A 139 -4.12 -4.17 -6.42
CA ILE A 139 -3.60 -3.14 -7.31
C ILE A 139 -2.09 -3.05 -7.12
N GLY A 140 -1.34 -3.13 -8.22
CA GLY A 140 0.11 -2.96 -8.21
C GLY A 140 0.86 -4.13 -8.86
N PRO A 141 2.20 -4.04 -8.86
CA PRO A 141 3.04 -5.09 -9.41
C PRO A 141 2.91 -6.40 -8.62
N ARG A 142 2.98 -7.49 -9.34
CA ARG A 142 2.89 -8.84 -8.80
C ARG A 142 4.10 -9.67 -9.19
N ALA A 143 4.47 -10.63 -8.35
CA ALA A 143 5.43 -11.64 -8.71
C ALA A 143 4.84 -12.55 -9.79
N ILE A 144 5.49 -12.61 -10.95
CA ILE A 144 5.09 -13.52 -12.02
C ILE A 144 5.86 -14.82 -11.80
N ASN A 145 5.21 -15.78 -11.20
CA ASN A 145 5.71 -17.15 -11.14
C ASN A 145 4.66 -18.06 -11.77
N PRO A 146 4.96 -18.75 -12.87
CA PRO A 146 3.99 -19.61 -13.56
C PRO A 146 3.54 -20.82 -12.74
N PHE A 147 4.23 -21.15 -11.65
CA PHE A 147 3.98 -22.36 -10.87
C PHE A 147 3.42 -22.10 -9.46
N THR A 148 3.35 -20.83 -9.03
CA THR A 148 2.94 -20.51 -7.66
C THR A 148 2.08 -19.25 -7.60
N SER A 149 1.98 -18.67 -6.43
CA SER A 149 1.14 -17.49 -6.16
C SER A 149 1.58 -16.25 -6.95
N MET A 150 0.59 -15.48 -7.40
CA MET A 150 0.80 -14.10 -7.89
C MET A 150 0.83 -13.14 -6.70
N ASP A 151 1.87 -13.21 -5.87
CA ASP A 151 1.99 -12.37 -4.69
C ASP A 151 2.07 -10.88 -5.06
N SER A 152 1.38 -10.05 -4.31
CA SER A 152 1.46 -8.60 -4.45
C SER A 152 2.80 -8.10 -3.92
N LEU A 153 3.55 -7.42 -4.76
CA LEU A 153 4.84 -6.81 -4.38
C LEU A 153 4.67 -5.39 -3.84
N GLY A 154 3.46 -4.82 -3.94
CA GLY A 154 3.23 -3.42 -3.63
C GLY A 154 3.93 -2.46 -4.59
N GLY A 155 3.85 -1.17 -4.29
CA GLY A 155 4.47 -0.12 -5.09
C GLY A 155 5.10 0.97 -4.25
N THR A 156 6.10 1.64 -4.80
CA THR A 156 6.74 2.79 -4.14
C THR A 156 5.99 4.10 -4.37
N LYS A 157 5.10 4.10 -5.35
CA LYS A 157 4.24 5.25 -5.67
C LYS A 157 2.85 4.76 -6.02
N TYR A 158 1.85 5.53 -5.62
CA TYR A 158 0.47 5.32 -6.07
C TYR A 158 -0.23 6.65 -6.24
N TRP A 159 -1.26 6.64 -7.04
CA TRP A 159 -2.24 7.71 -7.10
C TRP A 159 -3.58 7.14 -7.54
N GLY A 160 -4.63 7.78 -7.14
CA GLY A 160 -5.99 7.41 -7.54
C GLY A 160 -6.92 8.59 -7.36
N ALA A 161 -7.90 8.66 -8.23
CA ALA A 161 -8.99 9.63 -8.15
C ALA A 161 -10.31 8.89 -8.29
N SER A 162 -11.31 9.29 -7.52
CA SER A 162 -12.69 8.81 -7.67
C SER A 162 -13.67 9.97 -7.64
N PHE A 163 -14.74 9.79 -8.37
CA PHE A 163 -15.89 10.66 -8.36
C PHE A 163 -17.12 9.82 -8.01
N GLU A 164 -17.88 10.26 -7.02
CA GLU A 164 -19.05 9.56 -6.51
C GLU A 164 -20.21 10.53 -6.39
N LEU A 165 -21.41 10.04 -6.70
CA LEU A 165 -22.66 10.72 -6.39
C LEU A 165 -23.36 9.97 -5.27
N GLN A 166 -23.67 10.67 -4.20
CA GLN A 166 -24.40 10.16 -3.06
C GLN A 166 -25.82 10.72 -3.12
N MET A 167 -26.81 9.86 -3.08
CA MET A 167 -28.23 10.23 -3.05
C MET A 167 -28.96 9.38 -2.02
N PRO A 168 -29.92 9.99 -1.27
CA PRO A 168 -30.74 9.25 -0.34
C PRO A 168 -31.70 8.32 -1.09
N PHE A 169 -31.82 7.09 -0.62
CA PHE A 169 -32.77 6.11 -1.17
C PHE A 169 -34.17 6.33 -0.55
N TRP A 170 -34.91 7.32 -1.03
CA TRP A 170 -36.28 7.59 -0.58
C TRP A 170 -37.36 6.97 -1.46
N PHE A 171 -36.99 6.20 -2.48
CA PHE A 171 -37.91 5.72 -3.55
C PHE A 171 -38.15 4.22 -3.56
N LEU A 172 -38.15 3.58 -2.41
CA LEU A 172 -38.65 2.20 -2.27
C LEU A 172 -39.75 2.15 -1.21
#